data_48384caed7e4c9bde2d88ef3f6b49409
#
_entry.id   48384caed7e4c9bde2d88ef3f6b49409
#
_cell.length_a   1.000
_cell.length_b   1.000
_cell.length_c   1.000
_cell.angle_alpha   90.00
_cell.angle_beta   90.00
_cell.angle_gamma   90.00
#
_symmetry.space_group_name_H-M   'P 1'
#
loop_
_entity.id
_entity.type
_entity.pdbx_description
1 polymer ?
#
loop_
_entity_poly.entity_id
_entity_poly.type
_entity_poly.pdbx_seq_one_letter_code
_entity_poly.pdbx_strand_id
1 'polypeptide(L)'
;MVSFPRGSLRGTIAVPADKSISHRALILQAFARGAFAIENLNPGADVLATQRALHALDPSFDRLRMTPDERRGAVCEIACMNSGSTARMLLGVCAGANVHARFDGDASLRRRPMEPVAAQLRAFGARIETADGHLPLEIFGCERIQTRRFILLSPSAQVKSALLFAGLFAGVQIGIAGDAGSRDHTERLLRYQGAQISWSGKGADFAAPPSRFKNLRIAGDFSAAAFFITAATIAPGSELTIRDVGVNPTRTGLLDALRLMGADIELREERELCGEPIADVLVRHAGLHGVAIERDLALRAIDEIPLLAVAAAFAHGETTIAGIGDLRTKESDRIAAIQGLLGATGIASRATPTSIVIAGGRPEADGTLVRSHDDHRIAMAAAVLACAAGPIELDDASSVDVSFPEFLATLRQTREP
;
A
#
# COMPACT_ATOMS: atom_id res chain seq x y z
N MET A 1 -24.59 -10.55 3.33
CA MET A 1 -24.72 -9.52 2.29
C MET A 1 -24.83 -8.16 2.96
N VAL A 2 -24.15 -7.16 2.45
CA VAL A 2 -24.19 -5.78 2.96
C VAL A 2 -24.67 -4.89 1.82
N SER A 3 -25.70 -4.06 2.08
CA SER A 3 -26.25 -3.14 1.10
C SER A 3 -25.71 -1.72 1.31
N PHE A 4 -25.36 -1.05 0.24
CA PHE A 4 -24.87 0.32 0.22
C PHE A 4 -25.85 1.22 -0.54
N PRO A 5 -26.59 2.11 0.13
CA PRO A 5 -27.53 3.01 -0.53
C PRO A 5 -26.83 4.19 -1.20
N ARG A 6 -27.54 4.88 -2.10
CA ARG A 6 -27.13 6.18 -2.68
C ARG A 6 -27.14 7.28 -1.59
N GLY A 7 -26.23 8.27 -1.71
CA GLY A 7 -26.22 9.44 -0.82
C GLY A 7 -25.03 10.36 -1.01
N SER A 8 -25.19 11.65 -0.71
CA SER A 8 -24.11 12.63 -0.67
C SER A 8 -23.23 12.43 0.56
N LEU A 9 -21.98 12.87 0.48
CA LEU A 9 -21.04 12.86 1.60
C LEU A 9 -20.76 14.29 2.06
N ARG A 10 -20.89 14.56 3.36
CA ARG A 10 -20.67 15.88 3.94
C ARG A 10 -19.94 15.83 5.28
N GLY A 11 -19.40 16.97 5.69
CA GLY A 11 -18.76 17.16 6.98
C GLY A 11 -17.25 17.02 6.97
N THR A 12 -16.71 16.60 8.09
CA THR A 12 -15.27 16.45 8.27
C THR A 12 -14.97 15.12 8.91
N ILE A 13 -14.04 14.35 8.32
CA ILE A 13 -13.60 13.05 8.82
C ILE A 13 -12.09 12.99 8.97
N ALA A 14 -11.62 11.99 9.70
CA ALA A 14 -10.25 11.49 9.67
C ALA A 14 -10.25 10.05 9.16
N VAL A 15 -9.12 9.61 8.64
CA VAL A 15 -8.94 8.23 8.19
C VAL A 15 -7.87 7.54 9.03
N PRO A 16 -7.83 6.20 9.08
CA PRO A 16 -6.78 5.46 9.77
C PRO A 16 -5.39 5.88 9.31
N ALA A 17 -4.42 5.69 10.18
CA ALA A 17 -3.01 5.95 9.88
C ALA A 17 -2.52 5.15 8.65
N ASP A 18 -1.54 5.70 7.93
CA ASP A 18 -0.97 5.06 6.74
C ASP A 18 -0.36 3.69 7.08
N LYS A 19 -0.92 2.65 6.42
CA LYS A 19 -0.50 1.26 6.58
C LYS A 19 0.97 1.05 6.20
N SER A 20 1.39 1.63 5.08
CA SER A 20 2.74 1.48 4.55
C SER A 20 3.78 2.11 5.45
N ILE A 21 3.49 3.27 6.04
CA ILE A 21 4.35 3.95 7.01
C ILE A 21 4.35 3.18 8.33
N SER A 22 3.21 2.66 8.77
CA SER A 22 3.09 1.87 10.01
C SER A 22 4.00 0.64 10.02
N HIS A 23 4.03 -0.14 8.94
CA HIS A 23 4.96 -1.27 8.81
C HIS A 23 6.42 -0.84 9.00
N ARG A 24 6.82 0.26 8.35
CA ARG A 24 8.18 0.79 8.39
C ARG A 24 8.55 1.36 9.75
N ALA A 25 7.61 2.03 10.39
CA ALA A 25 7.77 2.57 11.74
C ALA A 25 8.05 1.46 12.77
N LEU A 26 7.28 0.36 12.70
CA LEU A 26 7.50 -0.81 13.55
C LEU A 26 8.88 -1.45 13.32
N ILE A 27 9.32 -1.61 12.06
CA ILE A 27 10.64 -2.14 11.73
C ILE A 27 11.75 -1.25 12.27
N LEU A 28 11.61 0.08 12.13
CA LEU A 28 12.57 1.03 12.70
C LEU A 28 12.56 1.05 14.22
N GLN A 29 11.39 0.89 14.85
CA GLN A 29 11.28 0.78 16.30
C GLN A 29 11.99 -0.47 16.82
N ALA A 30 11.86 -1.60 16.12
CA ALA A 30 12.60 -2.82 16.43
C ALA A 30 14.11 -2.63 16.27
N PHE A 31 14.57 -1.97 15.18
CA PHE A 31 15.98 -1.61 15.01
C PHE A 31 16.49 -0.72 16.16
N ALA A 32 15.66 0.26 16.56
CA ALA A 32 15.95 1.19 17.67
C ALA A 32 15.73 0.59 19.06
N ARG A 33 15.32 -0.68 19.17
CA ARG A 33 15.02 -1.38 20.44
C ARG A 33 14.02 -0.64 21.31
N GLY A 34 12.97 -0.10 20.69
CA GLY A 34 11.93 0.64 21.39
C GLY A 34 12.31 2.05 21.86
N ALA A 35 13.42 2.61 21.39
CA ALA A 35 13.95 3.91 21.84
C ALA A 35 13.06 5.12 21.50
N PHE A 36 11.94 4.94 20.77
CA PHE A 36 10.98 6.00 20.45
C PHE A 36 9.53 5.47 20.44
N ALA A 37 8.58 6.39 20.67
CA ALA A 37 7.16 6.07 20.59
C ALA A 37 6.60 6.27 19.17
N ILE A 38 5.61 5.43 18.83
CA ILE A 38 4.81 5.57 17.61
C ILE A 38 3.39 5.94 18.02
N GLU A 39 2.92 7.10 17.57
CA GLU A 39 1.55 7.55 17.74
C GLU A 39 0.75 7.30 16.46
N ASN A 40 -0.52 7.01 16.60
CA ASN A 40 -1.43 6.77 15.49
C ASN A 40 -0.98 5.62 14.59
N LEU A 41 -0.76 4.43 15.15
CA LEU A 41 -0.44 3.22 14.39
C LEU A 41 -1.70 2.69 13.70
N ASN A 42 -1.58 2.24 12.43
CA ASN A 42 -2.69 1.63 11.72
C ASN A 42 -3.14 0.32 12.40
N PRO A 43 -4.44 0.16 12.72
CA PRO A 43 -4.95 -1.00 13.46
C PRO A 43 -5.20 -2.23 12.58
N GLY A 44 -5.00 -2.15 11.27
CA GLY A 44 -5.32 -3.22 10.32
C GLY A 44 -4.51 -4.50 10.53
N ALA A 45 -5.10 -5.63 10.14
CA ALA A 45 -4.53 -6.97 10.34
C ALA A 45 -3.12 -7.13 9.77
N ASP A 46 -2.82 -6.48 8.65
CA ASP A 46 -1.49 -6.48 8.02
C ASP A 46 -0.41 -5.91 8.93
N VAL A 47 -0.70 -4.79 9.61
CA VAL A 47 0.25 -4.12 10.53
C VAL A 47 0.42 -4.94 11.80
N LEU A 48 -0.67 -5.51 12.31
CA LEU A 48 -0.62 -6.44 13.44
C LEU A 48 0.22 -7.69 13.12
N ALA A 49 0.17 -8.19 11.88
CA ALA A 49 1.04 -9.29 11.45
C ALA A 49 2.52 -8.90 11.52
N THR A 50 2.89 -7.68 11.09
CA THR A 50 4.27 -7.17 11.22
C THR A 50 4.68 -7.03 12.69
N GLN A 51 3.81 -6.51 13.54
CA GLN A 51 4.10 -6.36 14.97
C GLN A 51 4.37 -7.71 15.63
N ARG A 52 3.52 -8.72 15.37
CA ARG A 52 3.70 -10.09 15.88
C ARG A 52 4.98 -10.74 15.36
N ALA A 53 5.27 -10.55 14.07
CA ALA A 53 6.49 -11.08 13.43
C ALA A 53 7.75 -10.46 14.03
N LEU A 54 7.77 -9.15 14.26
CA LEU A 54 8.90 -8.48 14.91
C LEU A 54 9.08 -8.92 16.35
N HIS A 55 7.99 -9.15 17.08
CA HIS A 55 8.05 -9.70 18.44
C HIS A 55 8.62 -11.13 18.45
N ALA A 56 8.28 -11.96 17.48
CA ALA A 56 8.86 -13.29 17.32
C ALA A 56 10.36 -13.24 16.96
N LEU A 57 10.80 -12.18 16.24
CA LEU A 57 12.20 -11.95 15.88
C LEU A 57 13.01 -11.30 17.01
N ASP A 58 12.39 -10.64 17.99
CA ASP A 58 13.06 -9.85 19.04
C ASP A 58 14.15 -10.64 19.79
N PRO A 59 13.93 -11.89 20.24
CA PRO A 59 15.00 -12.68 20.84
C PRO A 59 16.21 -12.91 19.93
N SER A 60 16.00 -12.90 18.62
CA SER A 60 17.04 -13.06 17.61
C SER A 60 17.88 -11.81 17.43
N PHE A 61 17.33 -10.62 17.69
CA PHE A 61 18.07 -9.35 17.64
C PHE A 61 19.05 -9.22 18.82
N ASP A 62 18.72 -9.76 19.98
CA ASP A 62 19.65 -9.83 21.11
C ASP A 62 20.81 -10.82 20.84
N ARG A 63 20.55 -11.86 20.04
CA ARG A 63 21.57 -12.81 19.59
C ARG A 63 22.61 -12.22 18.62
N LEU A 64 22.41 -11.00 18.08
CA LEU A 64 23.44 -10.31 17.29
C LEU A 64 24.76 -10.08 18.06
N ARG A 65 24.72 -10.18 19.40
CA ARG A 65 25.89 -10.14 20.28
C ARG A 65 26.50 -11.53 20.59
N MET A 66 25.83 -12.59 20.15
CA MET A 66 26.28 -13.98 20.36
C MET A 66 27.26 -14.41 19.26
N THR A 67 28.12 -15.35 19.57
CA THR A 67 29.03 -15.97 18.60
C THR A 67 28.24 -16.74 17.52
N PRO A 68 28.82 -17.00 16.34
CA PRO A 68 28.18 -17.77 15.28
C PRO A 68 27.64 -19.14 15.72
N ASP A 69 28.28 -19.80 16.67
CA ASP A 69 27.88 -21.12 17.18
C ASP A 69 26.66 -21.04 18.11
N GLU A 70 26.53 -19.99 18.90
CA GLU A 70 25.36 -19.75 19.76
C GLU A 70 24.08 -19.37 18.95
N ARG A 71 24.26 -18.90 17.70
CA ARG A 71 23.14 -18.56 16.77
C ARG A 71 22.57 -19.78 16.06
N ARG A 72 23.26 -20.92 16.05
CA ARG A 72 22.81 -22.15 15.42
C ARG A 72 21.75 -22.82 16.29
N GLY A 73 20.46 -22.79 15.87
CA GLY A 73 19.50 -23.73 16.40
C GLY A 73 18.05 -23.35 16.51
N ALA A 74 17.66 -22.09 16.48
CA ALA A 74 16.23 -21.75 16.52
C ALA A 74 15.78 -21.06 15.24
N VAL A 75 14.92 -21.72 14.49
CA VAL A 75 14.22 -21.14 13.33
C VAL A 75 13.08 -20.26 13.85
N CYS A 76 13.05 -18.99 13.44
CA CYS A 76 11.92 -18.11 13.76
C CYS A 76 10.78 -18.35 12.78
N GLU A 77 9.65 -18.85 13.24
CA GLU A 77 8.45 -19.02 12.42
C GLU A 77 7.69 -17.68 12.29
N ILE A 78 7.51 -17.20 11.08
CA ILE A 78 6.89 -15.91 10.77
C ILE A 78 5.58 -16.13 9.99
N ALA A 79 4.46 -15.92 10.69
CA ALA A 79 3.14 -15.94 10.08
C ALA A 79 2.79 -14.56 9.50
N CYS A 80 2.89 -14.41 8.17
CA CYS A 80 2.63 -13.15 7.47
C CYS A 80 1.13 -12.89 7.24
N MET A 81 0.26 -13.86 7.47
CA MET A 81 -1.17 -13.82 7.15
C MET A 81 -1.37 -13.47 5.66
N ASN A 82 -2.06 -12.36 5.33
CA ASN A 82 -2.19 -11.84 3.95
C ASN A 82 -1.16 -10.75 3.63
N SER A 83 -0.30 -10.36 4.57
CA SER A 83 0.55 -9.19 4.45
C SER A 83 1.81 -9.41 3.60
N GLY A 84 1.75 -9.06 2.32
CA GLY A 84 2.93 -9.03 1.45
C GLY A 84 3.99 -8.01 1.89
N SER A 85 3.59 -6.95 2.61
CA SER A 85 4.52 -5.97 3.18
C SER A 85 5.34 -6.58 4.31
N THR A 86 4.69 -7.32 5.22
CA THR A 86 5.36 -8.07 6.29
C THR A 86 6.39 -9.03 5.71
N ALA A 87 5.96 -9.92 4.79
CA ALA A 87 6.84 -10.92 4.20
C ALA A 87 8.07 -10.26 3.55
N ARG A 88 7.87 -9.34 2.60
CA ARG A 88 8.98 -8.80 1.80
C ARG A 88 9.93 -7.91 2.60
N MET A 89 9.42 -7.05 3.50
CA MET A 89 10.29 -6.16 4.25
C MET A 89 11.05 -6.88 5.35
N LEU A 90 10.43 -7.84 6.04
CA LEU A 90 11.11 -8.62 7.08
C LEU A 90 12.14 -9.60 6.52
N LEU A 91 12.01 -10.06 5.27
CA LEU A 91 13.12 -10.76 4.61
C LEU A 91 14.38 -9.91 4.55
N GLY A 92 14.25 -8.60 4.25
CA GLY A 92 15.38 -7.67 4.30
C GLY A 92 15.96 -7.54 5.71
N VAL A 93 15.09 -7.45 6.73
CA VAL A 93 15.51 -7.42 8.14
C VAL A 93 16.29 -8.69 8.50
N CYS A 94 15.76 -9.87 8.19
CA CYS A 94 16.43 -11.15 8.49
C CYS A 94 17.75 -11.29 7.74
N ALA A 95 17.83 -10.85 6.47
CA ALA A 95 19.08 -10.82 5.74
C ALA A 95 20.14 -9.95 6.43
N GLY A 96 19.78 -8.70 6.78
CA GLY A 96 20.69 -7.76 7.40
C GLY A 96 21.08 -8.14 8.83
N ALA A 97 20.15 -8.68 9.61
CA ALA A 97 20.39 -9.14 10.98
C ALA A 97 21.00 -10.54 11.07
N ASN A 98 21.25 -11.21 9.95
CA ASN A 98 21.75 -12.60 9.89
C ASN A 98 20.87 -13.58 10.70
N VAL A 99 19.56 -13.54 10.52
CA VAL A 99 18.57 -14.34 11.25
C VAL A 99 18.05 -15.47 10.39
N HIS A 100 17.97 -16.69 10.96
CA HIS A 100 17.32 -17.84 10.36
C HIS A 100 15.81 -17.78 10.65
N ALA A 101 14.98 -17.70 9.60
CA ALA A 101 13.53 -17.61 9.73
C ALA A 101 12.79 -18.32 8.59
N ARG A 102 11.60 -18.83 8.90
CA ARG A 102 10.68 -19.42 7.95
C ARG A 102 9.44 -18.55 7.84
N PHE A 103 9.08 -18.22 6.63
CA PHE A 103 7.94 -17.34 6.33
C PHE A 103 6.82 -18.13 5.66
N ASP A 104 5.62 -17.91 6.16
CA ASP A 104 4.43 -18.44 5.53
C ASP A 104 3.27 -17.45 5.62
N GLY A 105 2.21 -17.69 4.84
CA GLY A 105 1.03 -16.85 4.77
C GLY A 105 -0.21 -17.61 4.38
N ASP A 106 -1.32 -16.91 4.20
CA ASP A 106 -2.55 -17.50 3.71
C ASP A 106 -2.50 -17.90 2.23
N ALA A 107 -3.56 -18.53 1.74
CA ALA A 107 -3.65 -19.00 0.36
C ALA A 107 -3.50 -17.88 -0.67
N SER A 108 -3.93 -16.64 -0.35
CA SER A 108 -3.77 -15.48 -1.21
C SER A 108 -2.31 -15.04 -1.27
N LEU A 109 -1.64 -14.92 -0.13
CA LEU A 109 -0.24 -14.49 -0.07
C LEU A 109 0.71 -15.54 -0.68
N ARG A 110 0.42 -16.84 -0.54
CA ARG A 110 1.18 -17.92 -1.16
C ARG A 110 1.18 -17.88 -2.69
N ARG A 111 0.15 -17.29 -3.32
CA ARG A 111 0.10 -17.11 -4.79
C ARG A 111 0.93 -15.93 -5.28
N ARG A 112 1.33 -15.02 -4.39
CA ARG A 112 2.08 -13.81 -4.78
C ARG A 112 3.57 -14.09 -4.93
N PRO A 113 4.24 -13.57 -5.99
CA PRO A 113 5.66 -13.82 -6.22
C PRO A 113 6.51 -13.20 -5.11
N MET A 114 7.44 -13.99 -4.57
CA MET A 114 8.49 -13.57 -3.63
C MET A 114 9.86 -13.48 -4.30
N GLU A 115 10.02 -14.06 -5.48
CA GLU A 115 11.28 -14.08 -6.21
C GLU A 115 11.86 -12.68 -6.47
N PRO A 116 11.09 -11.61 -6.77
CA PRO A 116 11.67 -10.28 -6.98
C PRO A 116 12.45 -9.75 -5.78
N VAL A 117 12.04 -10.05 -4.55
CA VAL A 117 12.79 -9.68 -3.34
C VAL A 117 13.84 -10.72 -2.98
N ALA A 118 13.55 -12.00 -3.13
CA ALA A 118 14.46 -13.09 -2.81
C ALA A 118 15.74 -13.03 -3.67
N ALA A 119 15.61 -12.80 -4.98
CA ALA A 119 16.75 -12.67 -5.88
C ALA A 119 17.69 -11.52 -5.47
N GLN A 120 17.16 -10.36 -5.10
CA GLN A 120 17.97 -9.22 -4.66
C GLN A 120 18.67 -9.50 -3.31
N LEU A 121 17.98 -10.15 -2.39
CA LEU A 121 18.57 -10.52 -1.11
C LEU A 121 19.60 -11.68 -1.22
N ARG A 122 19.43 -12.61 -2.17
CA ARG A 122 20.47 -13.59 -2.52
C ARG A 122 21.70 -12.88 -3.08
N ALA A 123 21.52 -11.87 -3.93
CA ALA A 123 22.63 -11.04 -4.42
C ALA A 123 23.31 -10.26 -3.27
N PHE A 124 22.56 -9.82 -2.24
CA PHE A 124 23.12 -9.24 -1.02
C PHE A 124 24.02 -10.25 -0.28
N GLY A 125 23.73 -11.53 -0.36
CA GLY A 125 24.49 -12.63 0.25
C GLY A 125 23.65 -13.54 1.13
N ALA A 126 22.34 -13.32 1.23
CA ALA A 126 21.47 -14.17 2.01
C ALA A 126 21.20 -15.51 1.29
N ARG A 127 21.17 -16.60 2.05
CA ARG A 127 20.68 -17.88 1.55
C ARG A 127 19.17 -17.92 1.74
N ILE A 128 18.41 -18.04 0.63
CA ILE A 128 16.94 -18.08 0.63
C ILE A 128 16.45 -19.22 -0.25
N GLU A 129 15.63 -20.09 0.32
CA GLU A 129 14.94 -21.18 -0.37
C GLU A 129 13.44 -20.83 -0.46
N THR A 130 12.84 -21.02 -1.63
CA THR A 130 11.42 -20.66 -1.91
C THR A 130 10.69 -21.85 -2.50
N ALA A 131 9.37 -21.93 -2.32
CA ALA A 131 8.52 -22.86 -3.04
C ALA A 131 8.20 -22.24 -4.43
N ASP A 132 9.01 -22.57 -5.43
CA ASP A 132 8.84 -22.09 -6.82
C ASP A 132 8.72 -20.55 -6.91
N GLY A 133 9.52 -19.81 -6.14
CA GLY A 133 9.49 -18.34 -6.11
C GLY A 133 8.38 -17.74 -5.23
N HIS A 134 7.70 -18.56 -4.43
CA HIS A 134 6.56 -18.20 -3.59
C HIS A 134 6.79 -18.60 -2.12
N LEU A 135 5.79 -18.33 -1.27
CA LEU A 135 5.69 -18.89 0.08
C LEU A 135 5.19 -20.35 0.05
N PRO A 136 5.58 -21.20 1.04
CA PRO A 136 6.49 -20.89 2.13
C PRO A 136 7.92 -20.72 1.65
N LEU A 137 8.70 -19.92 2.38
CA LEU A 137 10.12 -19.73 2.10
C LEU A 137 10.94 -19.74 3.39
N GLU A 138 12.22 -20.03 3.25
CA GLU A 138 13.16 -20.06 4.37
C GLU A 138 14.39 -19.20 4.04
N ILE A 139 14.76 -18.33 4.98
CA ILE A 139 15.97 -17.51 4.92
C ILE A 139 16.92 -17.96 6.05
N PHE A 140 18.16 -18.28 5.68
CA PHE A 140 19.19 -18.72 6.63
C PHE A 140 20.10 -17.57 7.09
N GLY A 141 19.68 -16.32 6.83
CA GLY A 141 20.48 -15.13 7.11
C GLY A 141 21.51 -14.82 6.04
N CYS A 142 22.51 -14.00 6.39
CA CYS A 142 23.62 -13.61 5.51
C CYS A 142 24.92 -13.63 6.28
N GLU A 143 25.74 -14.67 6.13
CA GLU A 143 27.04 -14.78 6.79
C GLU A 143 28.07 -13.82 6.20
N ARG A 144 28.00 -13.58 4.88
CA ARG A 144 28.92 -12.70 4.16
C ARG A 144 28.17 -11.86 3.10
N ILE A 145 28.23 -10.55 3.25
CA ILE A 145 27.65 -9.61 2.28
C ILE A 145 28.47 -9.66 0.99
N GLN A 146 27.80 -9.99 -0.13
CA GLN A 146 28.42 -10.15 -1.44
C GLN A 146 28.37 -8.86 -2.26
N THR A 147 27.21 -8.19 -2.28
CA THR A 147 27.08 -6.90 -2.98
C THR A 147 26.32 -5.89 -2.14
N ARG A 148 26.59 -4.61 -2.39
CA ARG A 148 25.93 -3.47 -1.74
C ARG A 148 25.33 -2.52 -2.76
N ARG A 149 25.41 -2.83 -4.06
CA ARG A 149 24.83 -2.06 -5.14
C ARG A 149 23.87 -2.93 -5.94
N PHE A 150 22.66 -2.41 -6.16
CA PHE A 150 21.55 -3.15 -6.74
C PHE A 150 20.93 -2.37 -7.88
N ILE A 151 20.43 -3.09 -8.88
CA ILE A 151 19.64 -2.53 -9.97
C ILE A 151 18.26 -3.20 -9.94
N LEU A 152 17.21 -2.40 -9.74
CA LEU A 152 15.84 -2.88 -9.82
C LEU A 152 15.42 -2.94 -11.29
N LEU A 153 14.99 -4.12 -11.76
CA LEU A 153 14.50 -4.34 -13.12
C LEU A 153 13.08 -3.76 -13.32
N SER A 154 12.36 -3.57 -12.23
CA SER A 154 11.05 -2.91 -12.20
C SER A 154 10.90 -2.10 -10.92
N PRO A 155 10.16 -0.97 -10.94
CA PRO A 155 9.92 -0.16 -9.75
C PRO A 155 9.19 -0.98 -8.67
N SER A 156 9.76 -1.08 -7.49
CA SER A 156 9.14 -1.75 -6.36
C SER A 156 9.57 -1.17 -5.02
N ALA A 157 8.68 -0.41 -4.40
CA ALA A 157 8.93 0.15 -3.08
C ALA A 157 9.19 -0.92 -2.01
N GLN A 158 8.60 -2.11 -2.13
CA GLN A 158 8.80 -3.19 -1.15
C GLN A 158 10.19 -3.83 -1.30
N VAL A 159 10.65 -4.08 -2.53
CA VAL A 159 12.01 -4.59 -2.79
C VAL A 159 13.06 -3.57 -2.36
N LYS A 160 12.87 -2.30 -2.73
CA LYS A 160 13.73 -1.19 -2.30
C LYS A 160 13.80 -1.09 -0.77
N SER A 161 12.65 -1.13 -0.09
CA SER A 161 12.60 -1.11 1.38
C SER A 161 13.31 -2.30 2.01
N ALA A 162 13.15 -3.51 1.46
CA ALA A 162 13.84 -4.71 1.96
C ALA A 162 15.36 -4.56 1.89
N LEU A 163 15.89 -4.03 0.78
CA LEU A 163 17.33 -3.77 0.63
C LEU A 163 17.83 -2.68 1.59
N LEU A 164 17.06 -1.59 1.77
CA LEU A 164 17.42 -0.53 2.72
C LEU A 164 17.42 -1.05 4.16
N PHE A 165 16.45 -1.89 4.54
CA PHE A 165 16.43 -2.54 5.84
C PHE A 165 17.56 -3.58 5.99
N ALA A 166 17.91 -4.31 4.94
CA ALA A 166 19.07 -5.20 4.98
C ALA A 166 20.36 -4.40 5.28
N GLY A 167 20.55 -3.27 4.61
CA GLY A 167 21.69 -2.38 4.88
C GLY A 167 21.66 -1.78 6.29
N LEU A 168 20.48 -1.33 6.74
CA LEU A 168 20.28 -0.76 8.08
C LEU A 168 20.67 -1.76 9.18
N PHE A 169 20.11 -2.97 9.14
CA PHE A 169 20.37 -4.01 10.16
C PHE A 169 21.78 -4.60 10.08
N ALA A 170 22.37 -4.65 8.90
CA ALA A 170 23.77 -5.07 8.72
C ALA A 170 24.78 -3.96 9.04
N GLY A 171 24.35 -2.71 9.20
CA GLY A 171 25.23 -1.56 9.41
C GLY A 171 26.11 -1.23 8.20
N VAL A 172 25.66 -1.51 6.96
CA VAL A 172 26.43 -1.31 5.73
C VAL A 172 25.74 -0.35 4.77
N GLN A 173 26.55 0.29 3.94
CA GLN A 173 26.06 1.16 2.87
C GLN A 173 25.35 0.35 1.79
N ILE A 174 24.25 0.88 1.24
CA ILE A 174 23.45 0.29 0.16
C ILE A 174 23.20 1.35 -0.91
N GLY A 175 23.51 1.01 -2.17
CA GLY A 175 23.14 1.80 -3.35
C GLY A 175 22.12 1.04 -4.20
N ILE A 176 21.04 1.69 -4.58
CA ILE A 176 19.95 1.13 -5.38
C ILE A 176 19.73 2.05 -6.59
N ALA A 177 19.71 1.48 -7.79
CA ALA A 177 19.39 2.15 -9.03
C ALA A 177 18.23 1.46 -9.76
N GLY A 178 17.68 2.09 -10.81
CA GLY A 178 16.60 1.53 -11.62
C GLY A 178 15.20 1.70 -11.03
N ASP A 179 15.07 2.42 -9.91
CA ASP A 179 13.78 2.74 -9.31
C ASP A 179 13.12 3.91 -10.07
N ALA A 180 12.15 3.62 -10.90
CA ALA A 180 11.43 4.63 -11.68
C ALA A 180 10.27 5.24 -10.87
N GLY A 181 10.59 5.88 -9.72
CA GLY A 181 9.62 6.66 -8.94
C GLY A 181 8.68 5.84 -8.07
N SER A 182 9.11 4.67 -7.56
CA SER A 182 8.33 3.96 -6.55
C SER A 182 8.25 4.75 -5.23
N ARG A 183 7.27 4.42 -4.39
CA ARG A 183 7.04 5.10 -3.10
C ARG A 183 8.30 5.22 -2.25
N ASP A 184 8.54 6.39 -1.65
CA ASP A 184 9.76 6.76 -0.94
C ASP A 184 9.58 6.88 0.59
N HIS A 185 8.56 6.25 1.16
CA HIS A 185 8.28 6.29 2.60
C HIS A 185 9.47 5.80 3.47
N THR A 186 10.20 4.78 3.02
CA THR A 186 11.36 4.26 3.77
C THR A 186 12.48 5.29 3.85
N GLU A 187 12.78 5.92 2.73
CA GLU A 187 13.81 6.94 2.60
C GLU A 187 13.47 8.17 3.45
N ARG A 188 12.24 8.66 3.37
CA ARG A 188 11.73 9.78 4.17
C ARG A 188 11.83 9.49 5.66
N LEU A 189 11.36 8.32 6.07
CA LEU A 189 11.34 7.92 7.47
C LEU A 189 12.77 7.71 8.01
N LEU A 190 13.67 7.09 7.24
CA LEU A 190 15.09 6.97 7.59
C LEU A 190 15.74 8.35 7.75
N ARG A 191 15.50 9.27 6.81
CA ARG A 191 16.03 10.65 6.90
C ARG A 191 15.47 11.41 8.10
N TYR A 192 14.16 11.29 8.35
CA TYR A 192 13.55 11.93 9.53
C TYR A 192 14.19 11.44 10.84
N GLN A 193 14.50 10.15 10.92
CA GLN A 193 15.19 9.54 12.05
C GLN A 193 16.69 9.91 12.11
N GLY A 194 17.24 10.60 11.12
CA GLY A 194 18.62 11.08 11.11
C GLY A 194 19.61 10.12 10.42
N ALA A 195 19.13 9.13 9.67
CA ALA A 195 20.00 8.33 8.82
C ALA A 195 20.60 9.17 7.68
N GLN A 196 21.83 8.83 7.29
CA GLN A 196 22.44 9.41 6.10
C GLN A 196 21.93 8.66 4.87
N ILE A 197 20.96 9.27 4.19
CA ILE A 197 20.32 8.72 3.00
C ILE A 197 20.01 9.84 2.00
N SER A 198 20.26 9.57 0.73
CA SER A 198 19.83 10.39 -0.40
C SER A 198 19.04 9.54 -1.38
N TRP A 199 18.06 10.15 -2.07
CA TRP A 199 17.27 9.46 -3.09
C TRP A 199 16.71 10.42 -4.12
N SER A 200 16.31 9.84 -5.24
CA SER A 200 15.64 10.51 -6.35
C SER A 200 14.65 9.53 -7.00
N GLY A 201 13.93 9.98 -8.03
CA GLY A 201 13.11 9.08 -8.85
C GLY A 201 13.90 8.02 -9.65
N LYS A 202 15.22 7.89 -9.44
CA LYS A 202 16.09 6.91 -10.12
C LYS A 202 16.71 5.89 -9.17
N GLY A 203 16.63 6.11 -7.86
CA GLY A 203 17.22 5.23 -6.87
C GLY A 203 17.46 5.87 -5.52
N ALA A 204 18.15 5.14 -4.63
CA ALA A 204 18.49 5.57 -3.29
C ALA A 204 19.90 5.12 -2.88
N ASP A 205 20.60 5.95 -2.12
CA ASP A 205 21.90 5.65 -1.51
C ASP A 205 21.79 5.83 0.02
N PHE A 206 21.84 4.70 0.75
CA PHE A 206 21.91 4.65 2.21
C PHE A 206 23.35 4.56 2.64
N ALA A 207 23.85 5.52 3.42
CA ALA A 207 25.24 5.61 3.83
C ALA A 207 25.47 5.22 5.30
N ALA A 208 24.58 5.62 6.23
CA ALA A 208 24.74 5.32 7.64
C ALA A 208 23.40 5.31 8.39
N PRO A 209 23.26 4.46 9.43
CA PRO A 209 22.08 4.42 10.29
C PRO A 209 21.92 5.69 11.14
N PRO A 210 20.72 5.95 11.67
CA PRO A 210 20.51 7.04 12.62
C PRO A 210 21.27 6.77 13.94
N SER A 211 21.81 7.85 14.53
CA SER A 211 22.46 7.79 15.84
C SER A 211 21.55 8.19 17.00
N ARG A 212 20.41 8.81 16.69
CA ARG A 212 19.37 9.23 17.65
C ARG A 212 18.01 9.02 17.01
N PHE A 213 17.00 8.71 17.83
CA PHE A 213 15.65 8.45 17.36
C PHE A 213 14.68 9.52 17.87
N LYS A 214 13.65 9.80 17.07
CA LYS A 214 12.58 10.74 17.34
C LYS A 214 11.25 10.01 17.40
N ASN A 215 10.36 10.45 18.28
CA ASN A 215 8.98 9.96 18.25
C ASN A 215 8.33 10.20 16.89
N LEU A 216 7.48 9.28 16.51
CA LEU A 216 6.75 9.28 15.24
C LEU A 216 5.26 9.45 15.49
N ARG A 217 4.63 10.33 14.72
CA ARG A 217 3.18 10.32 14.51
C ARG A 217 2.92 10.03 13.05
N ILE A 218 2.04 9.06 12.79
CA ILE A 218 1.75 8.59 11.44
C ILE A 218 0.55 9.37 10.89
N ALA A 219 0.70 9.89 9.67
CA ALA A 219 -0.36 10.59 8.94
C ALA A 219 -1.51 9.66 8.56
N GLY A 220 -2.67 10.21 8.22
CA GLY A 220 -3.78 9.48 7.64
C GLY A 220 -3.41 8.82 6.32
N ASP A 221 -3.88 7.58 6.10
CA ASP A 221 -3.59 6.78 4.91
C ASP A 221 -4.27 7.38 3.67
N PHE A 222 -3.46 7.72 2.66
CA PHE A 222 -3.97 8.21 1.39
C PHE A 222 -4.92 7.20 0.71
N SER A 223 -4.62 5.89 0.75
CA SER A 223 -5.52 4.88 0.19
C SER A 223 -6.87 4.83 0.90
N ALA A 224 -6.88 5.01 2.22
CA ALA A 224 -8.13 5.09 2.98
C ALA A 224 -8.91 6.37 2.64
N ALA A 225 -8.23 7.52 2.53
CA ALA A 225 -8.83 8.78 2.09
C ALA A 225 -9.37 8.72 0.66
N ALA A 226 -8.69 7.99 -0.23
CA ALA A 226 -9.04 7.87 -1.65
C ALA A 226 -10.47 7.36 -1.89
N PHE A 227 -10.99 6.48 -1.03
CA PHE A 227 -12.38 6.00 -1.12
C PHE A 227 -13.36 7.15 -0.91
N PHE A 228 -13.14 7.97 0.08
CA PHE A 228 -14.01 9.13 0.40
C PHE A 228 -13.81 10.27 -0.62
N ILE A 229 -12.59 10.49 -1.10
CA ILE A 229 -12.28 11.45 -2.16
C ILE A 229 -13.09 11.08 -3.41
N THR A 230 -13.01 9.82 -3.85
CA THR A 230 -13.72 9.37 -5.04
C THR A 230 -15.24 9.42 -4.83
N ALA A 231 -15.73 8.96 -3.67
CA ALA A 231 -17.17 8.99 -3.35
C ALA A 231 -17.71 10.41 -3.37
N ALA A 232 -17.03 11.38 -2.74
CA ALA A 232 -17.45 12.77 -2.74
C ALA A 232 -17.38 13.42 -4.13
N THR A 233 -16.39 13.04 -4.95
CA THR A 233 -16.26 13.51 -6.33
C THR A 233 -17.46 13.10 -7.19
N ILE A 234 -17.93 11.83 -7.09
CA ILE A 234 -18.97 11.28 -7.97
C ILE A 234 -20.40 11.47 -7.43
N ALA A 235 -20.59 11.58 -6.12
CA ALA A 235 -21.91 11.65 -5.50
C ALA A 235 -22.44 13.10 -5.48
N PRO A 236 -23.57 13.40 -6.18
CA PRO A 236 -24.13 14.75 -6.26
C PRO A 236 -24.41 15.36 -4.89
N GLY A 237 -24.05 16.65 -4.72
CA GLY A 237 -24.29 17.42 -3.50
C GLY A 237 -23.26 17.17 -2.39
N SER A 238 -22.20 16.40 -2.66
CA SER A 238 -21.14 16.16 -1.68
C SER A 238 -20.22 17.37 -1.51
N GLU A 239 -19.82 17.61 -0.24
CA GLU A 239 -18.71 18.46 0.18
C GLU A 239 -18.10 17.86 1.45
N LEU A 240 -16.88 17.32 1.34
CA LEU A 240 -16.24 16.56 2.41
C LEU A 240 -14.82 17.05 2.64
N THR A 241 -14.45 17.25 3.91
CA THR A 241 -13.07 17.52 4.33
C THR A 241 -12.49 16.28 5.00
N ILE A 242 -11.31 15.83 4.56
CA ILE A 242 -10.58 14.71 5.15
C ILE A 242 -9.29 15.26 5.75
N ARG A 243 -9.12 15.15 7.07
CA ARG A 243 -8.01 15.76 7.80
C ARG A 243 -6.75 14.93 7.84
N ASP A 244 -5.60 15.61 7.92
CA ASP A 244 -4.27 15.02 8.20
C ASP A 244 -3.87 13.89 7.23
N VAL A 245 -4.28 13.96 5.97
CA VAL A 245 -4.00 12.93 4.95
C VAL A 245 -2.56 13.04 4.46
N GLY A 246 -1.85 11.92 4.38
CA GLY A 246 -0.55 11.85 3.71
C GLY A 246 -0.68 12.16 2.22
N VAL A 247 -0.01 13.23 1.76
CA VAL A 247 -0.06 13.67 0.35
C VAL A 247 1.30 13.54 -0.35
N ASN A 248 2.02 12.47 -0.06
CA ASN A 248 3.29 12.17 -0.71
C ASN A 248 3.12 12.09 -2.23
N PRO A 249 3.89 12.87 -3.04
CA PRO A 249 3.75 12.90 -4.51
C PRO A 249 3.95 11.54 -5.20
N THR A 250 4.71 10.63 -4.59
CA THR A 250 4.88 9.26 -5.11
C THR A 250 3.66 8.37 -4.88
N ARG A 251 2.64 8.88 -4.20
CA ARG A 251 1.46 8.18 -3.72
C ARG A 251 0.15 8.75 -4.25
N THR A 252 0.12 10.03 -4.59
CA THR A 252 -1.10 10.80 -4.88
C THR A 252 -1.51 10.78 -6.36
N GLY A 253 -1.13 9.75 -7.09
CA GLY A 253 -1.50 9.62 -8.51
C GLY A 253 -3.00 9.68 -8.77
N LEU A 254 -3.84 9.20 -7.83
CA LEU A 254 -5.29 9.35 -7.92
C LEU A 254 -5.74 10.82 -7.91
N LEU A 255 -5.15 11.68 -7.06
CA LEU A 255 -5.50 13.11 -7.04
C LEU A 255 -5.20 13.78 -8.39
N ASP A 256 -4.02 13.50 -8.93
CA ASP A 256 -3.62 14.05 -10.21
C ASP A 256 -4.53 13.55 -11.35
N ALA A 257 -4.88 12.25 -11.33
CA ALA A 257 -5.80 11.65 -12.31
C ALA A 257 -7.21 12.25 -12.20
N LEU A 258 -7.77 12.37 -11.00
CA LEU A 258 -9.08 12.95 -10.77
C LEU A 258 -9.12 14.43 -11.18
N ARG A 259 -8.06 15.20 -10.89
CA ARG A 259 -7.95 16.60 -11.34
C ARG A 259 -7.87 16.70 -12.87
N LEU A 260 -7.14 15.81 -13.54
CA LEU A 260 -7.16 15.72 -15.00
C LEU A 260 -8.56 15.41 -15.54
N MET A 261 -9.36 14.64 -14.82
CA MET A 261 -10.75 14.35 -15.15
C MET A 261 -11.71 15.49 -14.84
N GLY A 262 -11.27 16.57 -14.16
CA GLY A 262 -12.08 17.74 -13.82
C GLY A 262 -12.65 17.74 -12.39
N ALA A 263 -12.13 16.90 -11.49
CA ALA A 263 -12.58 16.88 -10.09
C ALA A 263 -12.24 18.17 -9.34
N ASP A 264 -13.13 18.61 -8.45
CA ASP A 264 -12.94 19.75 -7.54
C ASP A 264 -12.32 19.26 -6.23
N ILE A 265 -10.97 19.29 -6.17
CA ILE A 265 -10.17 18.82 -5.05
C ILE A 265 -9.15 19.90 -4.66
N GLU A 266 -9.21 20.35 -3.41
CA GLU A 266 -8.34 21.36 -2.82
C GLU A 266 -7.52 20.76 -1.68
N LEU A 267 -6.20 20.98 -1.69
CA LEU A 267 -5.33 20.69 -0.54
C LEU A 267 -5.22 21.94 0.34
N ARG A 268 -5.50 21.77 1.61
CA ARG A 268 -5.45 22.82 2.63
C ARG A 268 -4.48 22.46 3.74
N GLU A 269 -3.99 23.46 4.46
CA GLU A 269 -3.12 23.25 5.62
C GLU A 269 -1.93 22.32 5.30
N GLU A 270 -1.32 22.50 4.10
CA GLU A 270 -0.17 21.71 3.70
C GLU A 270 1.01 21.92 4.66
N ARG A 271 1.56 20.82 5.18
CA ARG A 271 2.65 20.83 6.17
C ARG A 271 3.43 19.51 6.12
N GLU A 272 4.51 19.42 6.87
CA GLU A 272 5.27 18.18 7.04
C GLU A 272 4.99 17.55 8.41
N LEU A 273 4.78 16.25 8.44
CA LEU A 273 4.66 15.43 9.65
C LEU A 273 5.65 14.26 9.58
N CYS A 274 6.67 14.29 10.44
CA CYS A 274 7.67 13.20 10.53
C CYS A 274 8.33 12.82 9.20
N GLY A 275 8.61 13.81 8.32
CA GLY A 275 9.24 13.62 7.01
C GLY A 275 8.26 13.36 5.86
N GLU A 276 6.96 13.20 6.14
CA GLU A 276 5.92 13.03 5.13
C GLU A 276 5.12 14.32 4.92
N PRO A 277 4.84 14.73 3.68
CA PRO A 277 3.91 15.83 3.43
C PRO A 277 2.49 15.40 3.75
N ILE A 278 1.76 16.25 4.45
CA ILE A 278 0.35 16.04 4.81
C ILE A 278 -0.48 17.26 4.47
N ALA A 279 -1.78 17.04 4.26
CA ALA A 279 -2.75 18.11 4.04
C ALA A 279 -4.15 17.70 4.52
N ASP A 280 -5.02 18.67 4.70
CA ASP A 280 -6.45 18.48 4.75
C ASP A 280 -6.97 18.50 3.30
N VAL A 281 -7.73 17.48 2.91
CA VAL A 281 -8.24 17.33 1.54
C VAL A 281 -9.72 17.70 1.52
N LEU A 282 -10.06 18.83 0.89
CA LEU A 282 -11.44 19.20 0.62
C LEU A 282 -11.85 18.74 -0.77
N VAL A 283 -12.96 18.03 -0.85
CA VAL A 283 -13.50 17.46 -2.09
C VAL A 283 -14.95 17.87 -2.26
N ARG A 284 -15.33 18.33 -3.47
CA ARG A 284 -16.71 18.59 -3.85
C ARG A 284 -17.10 17.75 -5.06
N HIS A 285 -18.38 17.47 -5.17
CA HIS A 285 -18.93 16.84 -6.37
C HIS A 285 -18.59 17.66 -7.62
N ALA A 286 -18.14 16.96 -8.68
CA ALA A 286 -17.83 17.57 -9.97
C ALA A 286 -18.23 16.65 -11.14
N GLY A 287 -18.54 17.25 -12.27
CA GLY A 287 -18.71 16.53 -13.53
C GLY A 287 -17.34 16.10 -14.09
N LEU A 288 -17.18 14.81 -14.33
CA LEU A 288 -15.94 14.24 -14.82
C LEU A 288 -15.96 14.06 -16.34
N HIS A 289 -14.78 14.09 -16.97
CA HIS A 289 -14.58 13.73 -18.37
C HIS A 289 -13.50 12.65 -18.53
N GLY A 290 -13.60 11.88 -19.61
CA GLY A 290 -12.68 10.80 -19.92
C GLY A 290 -11.28 11.32 -20.27
N VAL A 291 -10.26 10.57 -19.86
CA VAL A 291 -8.82 10.92 -20.04
C VAL A 291 -7.98 9.68 -20.31
N ALA A 292 -6.77 9.90 -20.87
CA ALA A 292 -5.75 8.87 -20.93
C ALA A 292 -4.83 8.96 -19.71
N ILE A 293 -4.74 7.88 -18.94
CA ILE A 293 -3.85 7.73 -17.80
C ILE A 293 -2.69 6.85 -18.22
N GLU A 294 -1.54 7.49 -18.38
CA GLU A 294 -0.30 6.84 -18.80
C GLU A 294 0.37 6.10 -17.63
N ARG A 295 1.29 5.19 -17.96
CA ARG A 295 1.97 4.29 -17.03
C ARG A 295 2.51 4.98 -15.78
N ASP A 296 3.19 6.13 -15.92
CA ASP A 296 3.85 6.80 -14.78
C ASP A 296 2.83 7.31 -13.76
N LEU A 297 1.71 7.85 -14.23
CA LEU A 297 0.61 8.28 -13.38
C LEU A 297 -0.12 7.06 -12.76
N ALA A 298 -0.36 6.02 -13.56
CA ALA A 298 -0.99 4.79 -13.10
C ALA A 298 -0.13 4.09 -12.02
N LEU A 299 1.20 4.11 -12.12
CA LEU A 299 2.11 3.55 -11.11
C LEU A 299 1.95 4.26 -9.76
N ARG A 300 1.82 5.60 -9.75
CA ARG A 300 1.59 6.39 -8.52
C ARG A 300 0.20 6.20 -7.93
N ALA A 301 -0.77 5.68 -8.72
CA ALA A 301 -2.14 5.36 -8.34
C ALA A 301 -2.41 3.84 -8.29
N ILE A 302 -1.40 2.99 -8.34
CA ILE A 302 -1.55 1.54 -8.61
C ILE A 302 -2.54 0.84 -7.67
N ASP A 303 -2.59 1.27 -6.43
CA ASP A 303 -3.51 0.71 -5.43
C ASP A 303 -4.90 1.35 -5.50
N GLU A 304 -5.06 2.50 -6.11
CA GLU A 304 -6.29 3.28 -6.28
C GLU A 304 -6.93 3.11 -7.68
N ILE A 305 -6.36 2.27 -8.56
CA ILE A 305 -6.94 1.99 -9.88
C ILE A 305 -8.40 1.53 -9.83
N PRO A 306 -8.85 0.70 -8.85
CA PRO A 306 -10.27 0.37 -8.73
C PRO A 306 -11.15 1.62 -8.55
N LEU A 307 -10.70 2.61 -7.77
CA LEU A 307 -11.41 3.86 -7.55
C LEU A 307 -11.36 4.77 -8.78
N LEU A 308 -10.23 4.82 -9.47
CA LEU A 308 -10.11 5.55 -10.73
C LEU A 308 -11.05 4.97 -11.80
N ALA A 309 -11.22 3.65 -11.84
CA ALA A 309 -12.17 2.98 -12.70
C ALA A 309 -13.63 3.33 -12.33
N VAL A 310 -13.93 3.42 -11.03
CA VAL A 310 -15.25 3.89 -10.55
C VAL A 310 -15.49 5.34 -10.98
N ALA A 311 -14.53 6.24 -10.81
CA ALA A 311 -14.65 7.63 -11.26
C ALA A 311 -14.84 7.72 -12.79
N ALA A 312 -14.08 6.92 -13.56
CA ALA A 312 -14.19 6.84 -15.00
C ALA A 312 -15.60 6.39 -15.47
N ALA A 313 -16.27 5.55 -14.69
CA ALA A 313 -17.63 5.12 -15.01
C ALA A 313 -18.65 6.28 -15.05
N PHE A 314 -18.41 7.36 -14.28
CA PHE A 314 -19.26 8.56 -14.25
C PHE A 314 -18.74 9.67 -15.17
N ALA A 315 -17.64 9.47 -15.88
CA ALA A 315 -17.07 10.49 -16.77
C ALA A 315 -17.84 10.60 -18.10
N HIS A 316 -17.78 11.75 -18.75
CA HIS A 316 -18.19 11.90 -20.14
C HIS A 316 -17.07 11.46 -21.07
N GLY A 317 -17.31 10.45 -21.89
CA GLY A 317 -16.32 9.87 -22.81
C GLY A 317 -15.51 8.72 -22.24
N GLU A 318 -14.55 8.20 -23.00
CA GLU A 318 -13.73 7.05 -22.62
C GLU A 318 -12.55 7.47 -21.74
N THR A 319 -12.25 6.63 -20.74
CA THR A 319 -11.01 6.70 -19.97
C THR A 319 -10.15 5.47 -20.24
N THR A 320 -8.89 5.69 -20.60
CA THR A 320 -7.89 4.62 -20.77
C THR A 320 -6.90 4.65 -19.63
N ILE A 321 -6.61 3.49 -19.02
CA ILE A 321 -5.60 3.35 -17.96
C ILE A 321 -4.58 2.31 -18.42
N ALA A 322 -3.32 2.74 -18.61
CA ALA A 322 -2.23 1.91 -19.13
C ALA A 322 -1.19 1.56 -18.07
N GLY A 323 -0.41 0.50 -18.33
CA GLY A 323 0.72 0.09 -17.47
C GLY A 323 0.32 -0.57 -16.15
N ILE A 324 -0.86 -1.19 -16.07
CA ILE A 324 -1.46 -1.76 -14.85
C ILE A 324 -1.39 -3.30 -14.77
N GLY A 325 -0.48 -3.93 -15.51
CA GLY A 325 -0.36 -5.41 -15.55
C GLY A 325 -0.14 -6.05 -14.17
N ASP A 326 0.54 -5.36 -13.26
CA ASP A 326 0.81 -5.81 -11.88
C ASP A 326 -0.48 -6.03 -11.05
N LEU A 327 -1.62 -5.47 -11.48
CA LEU A 327 -2.90 -5.66 -10.81
C LEU A 327 -3.44 -7.08 -10.94
N ARG A 328 -2.95 -7.86 -11.91
CA ARG A 328 -3.38 -9.26 -12.09
C ARG A 328 -2.83 -10.21 -11.04
N THR A 329 -1.77 -9.81 -10.34
CA THR A 329 -1.07 -10.62 -9.33
C THR A 329 -1.17 -10.03 -7.92
N LYS A 330 -2.22 -9.25 -7.67
CA LYS A 330 -2.54 -8.70 -6.34
C LYS A 330 -3.36 -9.71 -5.52
N GLU A 331 -4.18 -9.26 -4.60
CA GLU A 331 -5.09 -10.07 -3.79
C GLU A 331 -6.04 -10.89 -4.67
N SER A 332 -6.51 -10.27 -5.76
CA SER A 332 -7.28 -10.85 -6.85
C SER A 332 -6.69 -10.44 -8.20
N ASP A 333 -7.18 -10.98 -9.33
CA ASP A 333 -7.03 -10.28 -10.63
C ASP A 333 -7.93 -9.04 -10.63
N ARG A 334 -7.36 -7.92 -10.16
CA ARG A 334 -8.08 -6.67 -10.01
C ARG A 334 -8.61 -6.11 -11.33
N ILE A 335 -7.97 -6.39 -12.46
CA ILE A 335 -8.47 -5.96 -13.77
C ILE A 335 -9.78 -6.69 -14.07
N ALA A 336 -9.82 -8.00 -13.89
CA ALA A 336 -11.04 -8.79 -14.07
C ALA A 336 -12.15 -8.39 -13.06
N ALA A 337 -11.78 -8.17 -11.80
CA ALA A 337 -12.72 -7.74 -10.76
C ALA A 337 -13.32 -6.36 -11.04
N ILE A 338 -12.51 -5.40 -11.52
CA ILE A 338 -12.99 -4.08 -11.97
C ILE A 338 -13.98 -4.23 -13.13
N GLN A 339 -13.68 -5.06 -14.13
CA GLN A 339 -14.61 -5.32 -15.24
C GLN A 339 -15.93 -5.90 -14.75
N GLY A 340 -15.89 -6.83 -13.80
CA GLY A 340 -17.09 -7.39 -13.17
C GLY A 340 -17.90 -6.34 -12.42
N LEU A 341 -17.25 -5.47 -11.63
CA LEU A 341 -17.88 -4.37 -10.90
C LEU A 341 -18.57 -3.38 -11.84
N LEU A 342 -17.88 -2.94 -12.88
CA LEU A 342 -18.43 -1.99 -13.86
C LEU A 342 -19.56 -2.61 -14.68
N GLY A 343 -19.39 -3.83 -15.16
CA GLY A 343 -20.40 -4.56 -15.93
C GLY A 343 -21.69 -4.80 -15.15
N ALA A 344 -21.61 -5.02 -13.84
CA ALA A 344 -22.75 -5.17 -12.95
C ALA A 344 -23.62 -3.89 -12.88
N THR A 345 -23.06 -2.72 -13.22
CA THR A 345 -23.77 -1.42 -13.25
C THR A 345 -23.98 -0.87 -14.66
N GLY A 346 -23.88 -1.75 -15.68
CA GLY A 346 -24.16 -1.41 -17.08
C GLY A 346 -23.04 -0.65 -17.80
N ILE A 347 -21.86 -0.51 -17.20
CA ILE A 347 -20.72 0.18 -17.80
C ILE A 347 -19.84 -0.79 -18.60
N ALA A 348 -19.70 -0.50 -19.89
CA ALA A 348 -18.83 -1.27 -20.78
C ALA A 348 -17.35 -0.99 -20.52
N SER A 349 -16.53 -2.03 -20.49
CA SER A 349 -15.08 -1.92 -20.40
C SER A 349 -14.37 -2.97 -21.23
N ARG A 350 -13.20 -2.64 -21.74
CA ARG A 350 -12.30 -3.54 -22.49
C ARG A 350 -10.95 -3.58 -21.82
N ALA A 351 -10.43 -4.77 -21.56
CA ALA A 351 -9.11 -4.93 -20.95
C ALA A 351 -8.14 -5.68 -21.87
N THR A 352 -6.86 -5.30 -21.77
CA THR A 352 -5.72 -6.06 -22.29
C THR A 352 -4.94 -6.65 -21.10
N PRO A 353 -3.86 -7.39 -21.29
CA PRO A 353 -3.01 -7.83 -20.19
C PRO A 353 -2.49 -6.69 -19.30
N THR A 354 -2.32 -5.47 -19.82
CA THR A 354 -1.66 -4.35 -19.13
C THR A 354 -2.45 -3.04 -19.14
N SER A 355 -3.69 -3.04 -19.61
CA SER A 355 -4.51 -1.82 -19.67
C SER A 355 -5.99 -2.12 -19.55
N ILE A 356 -6.79 -1.09 -19.24
CA ILE A 356 -8.24 -1.12 -19.31
C ILE A 356 -8.76 0.16 -19.96
N VAL A 357 -9.80 0.04 -20.79
CA VAL A 357 -10.57 1.16 -21.36
C VAL A 357 -11.98 1.08 -20.81
N ILE A 358 -12.49 2.17 -20.28
CA ILE A 358 -13.79 2.28 -19.61
C ILE A 358 -14.63 3.30 -20.37
N ALA A 359 -15.77 2.87 -20.84
CA ALA A 359 -16.77 3.78 -21.42
C ALA A 359 -17.48 4.51 -20.28
N GLY A 360 -17.29 5.80 -20.21
CA GLY A 360 -18.01 6.62 -19.24
C GLY A 360 -19.51 6.69 -19.55
N GLY A 361 -20.34 6.95 -18.55
CA GLY A 361 -21.77 6.95 -18.73
C GLY A 361 -22.55 7.29 -17.45
N ARG A 362 -23.63 6.58 -17.23
CA ARG A 362 -24.45 6.66 -16.01
C ARG A 362 -24.57 5.25 -15.43
N PRO A 363 -23.69 4.88 -14.51
CA PRO A 363 -23.84 3.61 -13.81
C PRO A 363 -25.16 3.59 -13.04
N GLU A 364 -25.90 2.50 -13.16
CA GLU A 364 -27.16 2.29 -12.44
C GLU A 364 -27.10 0.96 -11.70
N ALA A 365 -27.54 0.98 -10.46
CA ALA A 365 -27.66 -0.21 -9.63
C ALA A 365 -29.01 -0.18 -8.89
N ASP A 366 -29.66 -1.34 -8.82
CA ASP A 366 -30.90 -1.55 -8.07
C ASP A 366 -30.82 -2.89 -7.33
N GLY A 367 -30.05 -2.90 -6.22
CA GLY A 367 -29.77 -4.12 -5.48
C GLY A 367 -28.84 -5.10 -6.23
N THR A 368 -28.02 -4.60 -7.14
CA THR A 368 -27.14 -5.43 -7.96
C THR A 368 -26.08 -6.11 -7.08
N LEU A 369 -25.96 -7.44 -7.19
CA LEU A 369 -24.94 -8.21 -6.45
C LEU A 369 -23.56 -8.07 -7.12
N VAL A 370 -22.58 -7.65 -6.35
CA VAL A 370 -21.18 -7.55 -6.74
C VAL A 370 -20.33 -8.54 -5.93
N ARG A 371 -19.35 -9.17 -6.57
CA ARG A 371 -18.40 -10.06 -5.92
C ARG A 371 -17.16 -9.28 -5.50
N SER A 372 -16.78 -9.43 -4.24
CA SER A 372 -15.57 -8.82 -3.65
C SER A 372 -14.28 -9.53 -4.05
N HIS A 373 -14.34 -10.83 -4.36
CA HIS A 373 -13.18 -11.70 -4.62
C HIS A 373 -12.17 -11.72 -3.46
N ASP A 374 -12.63 -11.58 -2.22
CA ASP A 374 -11.80 -11.46 -1.01
C ASP A 374 -10.80 -10.28 -1.07
N ASP A 375 -11.05 -9.30 -1.96
CA ASP A 375 -10.22 -8.11 -2.15
C ASP A 375 -10.91 -6.89 -1.54
N HIS A 376 -10.32 -6.39 -0.44
CA HIS A 376 -10.84 -5.23 0.29
C HIS A 376 -10.99 -3.98 -0.59
N ARG A 377 -10.16 -3.79 -1.62
CA ARG A 377 -10.22 -2.64 -2.51
C ARG A 377 -11.41 -2.73 -3.47
N ILE A 378 -11.75 -3.92 -3.92
CA ILE A 378 -12.94 -4.16 -4.74
C ILE A 378 -14.19 -4.00 -3.89
N ALA A 379 -14.22 -4.56 -2.68
CA ALA A 379 -15.32 -4.42 -1.75
C ALA A 379 -15.63 -2.94 -1.44
N MET A 380 -14.60 -2.16 -1.07
CA MET A 380 -14.76 -0.73 -0.78
C MET A 380 -15.08 0.10 -2.05
N ALA A 381 -14.53 -0.27 -3.23
CA ALA A 381 -14.86 0.39 -4.49
C ALA A 381 -16.33 0.19 -4.88
N ALA A 382 -16.91 -0.98 -4.61
CA ALA A 382 -18.35 -1.23 -4.78
C ALA A 382 -19.19 -0.31 -3.88
N ALA A 383 -18.80 -0.11 -2.63
CA ALA A 383 -19.47 0.82 -1.72
C ALA A 383 -19.37 2.28 -2.18
N VAL A 384 -18.23 2.67 -2.76
CA VAL A 384 -18.05 4.01 -3.37
C VAL A 384 -18.92 4.17 -4.60
N LEU A 385 -18.96 3.18 -5.49
CA LEU A 385 -19.82 3.20 -6.68
C LEU A 385 -21.31 3.35 -6.31
N ALA A 386 -21.75 2.66 -5.25
CA ALA A 386 -23.12 2.74 -4.76
C ALA A 386 -23.54 4.15 -4.30
N CYS A 387 -22.60 5.00 -3.86
CA CYS A 387 -22.90 6.35 -3.42
C CYS A 387 -23.58 7.19 -4.52
N ALA A 388 -23.27 6.93 -5.78
CA ALA A 388 -23.85 7.65 -6.92
C ALA A 388 -24.71 6.78 -7.86
N ALA A 389 -24.39 5.48 -8.02
CA ALA A 389 -25.12 4.58 -8.92
C ALA A 389 -26.47 4.10 -8.37
N GLY A 390 -26.58 3.90 -7.06
CA GLY A 390 -27.74 3.31 -6.39
C GLY A 390 -27.36 2.07 -5.57
N PRO A 391 -28.35 1.36 -4.99
CA PRO A 391 -28.06 0.26 -4.09
C PRO A 391 -27.24 -0.86 -4.73
N ILE A 392 -26.14 -1.24 -4.08
CA ILE A 392 -25.31 -2.40 -4.44
C ILE A 392 -25.30 -3.35 -3.24
N GLU A 393 -25.45 -4.63 -3.52
CA GLU A 393 -25.25 -5.71 -2.56
C GLU A 393 -23.85 -6.33 -2.75
N LEU A 394 -23.12 -6.50 -1.66
CA LEU A 394 -21.80 -7.16 -1.68
C LEU A 394 -21.93 -8.57 -1.12
N ASP A 395 -21.31 -9.55 -1.79
CA ASP A 395 -21.31 -10.95 -1.36
C ASP A 395 -20.60 -11.14 0.00
N ASP A 396 -19.45 -10.51 0.19
CA ASP A 396 -18.70 -10.50 1.45
C ASP A 396 -17.99 -9.15 1.66
N ALA A 397 -18.17 -8.57 2.84
CA ALA A 397 -17.50 -7.34 3.27
C ALA A 397 -16.38 -7.59 4.30
N SER A 398 -16.14 -8.83 4.73
CA SER A 398 -15.16 -9.15 5.79
C SER A 398 -13.73 -8.76 5.40
N SER A 399 -13.41 -8.77 4.10
CA SER A 399 -12.12 -8.36 3.58
C SER A 399 -11.78 -6.87 3.87
N VAL A 400 -12.79 -6.02 4.12
CA VAL A 400 -12.59 -4.60 4.45
C VAL A 400 -11.78 -4.43 5.75
N ASP A 401 -11.96 -5.30 6.73
CA ASP A 401 -11.29 -5.26 8.03
C ASP A 401 -9.75 -5.46 7.93
N VAL A 402 -9.28 -5.96 6.82
CA VAL A 402 -7.83 -6.16 6.58
C VAL A 402 -7.07 -4.83 6.57
N SER A 403 -7.69 -3.76 6.09
CA SER A 403 -7.01 -2.46 5.93
C SER A 403 -7.74 -1.29 6.56
N PHE A 404 -9.07 -1.33 6.65
CA PHE A 404 -9.88 -0.24 7.18
C PHE A 404 -11.15 -0.78 7.89
N PRO A 405 -11.04 -1.33 9.11
CA PRO A 405 -12.17 -1.92 9.83
C PRO A 405 -13.37 -0.97 10.01
N GLU A 406 -13.10 0.33 10.17
CA GLU A 406 -14.15 1.34 10.43
C GLU A 406 -14.74 1.94 9.14
N PHE A 407 -14.34 1.49 7.94
CA PHE A 407 -14.74 2.09 6.67
C PHE A 407 -16.26 2.22 6.52
N LEU A 408 -17.01 1.15 6.79
CA LEU A 408 -18.46 1.15 6.62
C LEU A 408 -19.16 2.07 7.63
N ALA A 409 -18.65 2.14 8.86
CA ALA A 409 -19.17 3.03 9.89
C ALA A 409 -18.91 4.50 9.51
N THR A 410 -17.68 4.82 9.09
CA THR A 410 -17.27 6.15 8.65
C THR A 410 -18.09 6.59 7.42
N LEU A 411 -18.29 5.70 6.43
CA LEU A 411 -19.08 6.00 5.25
C LEU A 411 -20.54 6.32 5.59
N ARG A 412 -21.14 5.62 6.56
CA ARG A 412 -22.50 5.90 7.03
C ARG A 412 -22.60 7.24 7.76
N GLN A 413 -21.59 7.59 8.57
CA GLN A 413 -21.57 8.86 9.32
C GLN A 413 -21.46 10.11 8.41
N THR A 414 -20.81 9.97 7.23
CA THR A 414 -20.68 11.07 6.27
C THR A 414 -21.91 11.30 5.41
N ARG A 415 -22.85 10.36 5.41
CA ARG A 415 -24.08 10.47 4.61
C ARG A 415 -25.14 11.26 5.36
N GLU A 416 -25.65 12.28 4.73
CA GLU A 416 -26.92 12.86 5.13
C GLU A 416 -28.07 11.93 4.70
N PRO A 417 -29.10 11.77 5.57
CA PRO A 417 -30.29 11.00 5.23
C PRO A 417 -31.06 11.59 4.05
#